data_c825b214408c38b7fc0a0f0c3bfc2ca4
#
_entry.id   c825b214408c38b7fc0a0f0c3bfc2ca4
#
_cell.length_a   1.000
_cell.length_b   1.000
_cell.length_c   1.000
_cell.angle_alpha   90.00
_cell.angle_beta   90.00
_cell.angle_gamma   90.00
#
_symmetry.space_group_name_H-M   'P 1'
#
loop_
_entity.id
_entity.type
_entity.pdbx_description
1 polymer ?
#
loop_
_entity_poly.entity_id
_entity_poly.type
_entity_poly.pdbx_seq_one_letter_code
_entity_poly.pdbx_strand_id
1 'polypeptide(L)'
;HRENKIDWWNYFERKEIAGLDSDELLEDSEVIEDAIWQKCEEKKSARTSAYYHSFKFNPEQQLKLFCDNNSRLTLEIASTNLRIDAVAIDNDNGEITLKYPKNKLEKRIESGESEGIPKSSCTLIKRPVDISKPLRDRLEKQANSWIDGNKKLPVALSNFLECNSVKGLVDLNQKIYKNGTDIPKSLAKFLEKESGITLAIQGPPG
;
A
#
# COMPACT_ATOMS: atom_id res chain seq x y z
N HIS A 1 -14.93 -3.16 11.78
CA HIS A 1 -14.27 -2.23 10.87
C HIS A 1 -12.86 -1.96 11.38
N ARG A 2 -11.89 -2.81 11.00
CA ARG A 2 -10.49 -2.51 11.27
C ARG A 2 -10.01 -1.58 10.17
N GLU A 3 -9.80 -0.34 10.53
CA GLU A 3 -9.14 0.62 9.67
C GLU A 3 -7.74 0.11 9.32
N ASN A 4 -7.35 0.28 8.07
CA ASN A 4 -6.03 -0.13 7.62
C ASN A 4 -4.98 0.77 8.27
N LYS A 5 -4.20 0.24 9.20
CA LYS A 5 -3.16 1.00 9.90
C LYS A 5 -2.16 1.67 8.94
N ILE A 6 -1.90 1.05 7.77
CA ILE A 6 -0.98 1.59 6.77
C ILE A 6 -1.52 2.89 6.17
N ASP A 7 -2.82 2.97 5.89
CA ASP A 7 -3.42 4.19 5.36
C ASP A 7 -3.40 5.33 6.39
N TRP A 8 -3.57 4.99 7.68
CA TRP A 8 -3.43 5.94 8.78
C TRP A 8 -2.00 6.42 8.95
N TRP A 9 -1.02 5.54 8.92
CA TRP A 9 0.39 5.91 9.02
C TRP A 9 0.81 6.77 7.84
N ASN A 10 0.43 6.41 6.62
CA ASN A 10 0.65 7.24 5.44
C ASN A 10 0.01 8.63 5.57
N TYR A 11 -1.18 8.71 6.17
CA TYR A 11 -1.85 9.99 6.42
C TYR A 11 -1.09 10.86 7.42
N PHE A 12 -0.68 10.27 8.54
CA PHE A 12 0.07 11.01 9.57
C PHE A 12 1.45 11.42 9.06
N GLU A 13 2.17 10.55 8.40
CA GLU A 13 3.45 10.84 7.76
C GLU A 13 3.33 11.98 6.74
N ARG A 14 2.30 11.97 5.89
CA ARG A 14 2.02 13.09 4.97
C ARG A 14 1.77 14.41 5.69
N LYS A 15 1.01 14.36 6.78
CA LYS A 15 0.70 15.54 7.55
C LYS A 15 1.94 16.10 8.24
N GLU A 16 2.80 15.22 8.72
CA GLU A 16 4.07 15.57 9.33
C GLU A 16 5.00 16.21 8.27
N ILE A 17 5.24 15.54 7.15
CA ILE A 17 6.07 16.07 6.05
C ILE A 17 5.49 17.39 5.49
N ALA A 18 4.18 17.51 5.35
CA ALA A 18 3.55 18.74 4.87
C ALA A 18 3.68 19.92 5.86
N GLY A 19 4.02 19.65 7.11
CA GLY A 19 4.25 20.67 8.14
C GLY A 19 5.72 21.07 8.31
N LEU A 20 6.65 20.36 7.65
CA LEU A 20 8.07 20.63 7.71
C LEU A 20 8.42 21.85 6.84
N ASP A 21 9.40 22.61 7.29
CA ASP A 21 9.97 23.66 6.47
C ASP A 21 11.04 23.11 5.49
N SER A 22 11.55 23.95 4.60
CA SER A 22 12.49 23.52 3.56
C SER A 22 13.78 22.99 4.13
N ASP A 23 14.26 23.54 5.23
CA ASP A 23 15.50 23.10 5.88
C ASP A 23 15.32 21.72 6.52
N GLU A 24 14.17 21.49 7.19
CA GLU A 24 13.81 20.19 7.75
C GLU A 24 13.62 19.12 6.66
N LEU A 25 13.04 19.49 5.50
CA LEU A 25 12.87 18.58 4.36
C LEU A 25 14.22 18.18 3.74
N LEU A 26 15.21 19.08 3.77
CA LEU A 26 16.57 18.77 3.31
C LEU A 26 17.31 17.77 4.21
N GLU A 27 16.94 17.70 5.50
CA GLU A 27 17.51 16.73 6.45
C GLU A 27 16.86 15.35 6.35
N ASP A 28 15.64 15.23 5.74
CA ASP A 28 14.97 13.96 5.59
C ASP A 28 15.59 13.11 4.48
N SER A 29 16.13 11.97 4.87
CA SER A 29 16.84 11.05 3.95
C SER A 29 15.92 10.32 2.94
N GLU A 30 14.61 10.43 3.05
CA GLU A 30 13.61 9.80 2.16
C GLU A 30 12.82 10.83 1.34
N VAL A 31 13.20 12.10 1.41
CA VAL A 31 12.63 13.22 0.67
C VAL A 31 13.69 13.85 -0.22
N ILE A 32 13.38 14.19 -1.45
CA ILE A 32 14.21 15.03 -2.31
C ILE A 32 13.52 16.40 -2.37
N GLU A 33 14.10 17.38 -1.71
CA GLU A 33 13.62 18.75 -1.74
C GLU A 33 14.22 19.50 -2.95
N ASP A 34 13.43 20.43 -3.48
CA ASP A 34 13.80 21.30 -4.61
C ASP A 34 14.39 20.55 -5.82
N ALA A 35 13.76 19.43 -6.19
CA ALA A 35 14.09 18.71 -7.41
C ALA A 35 13.71 19.54 -8.64
N ILE A 36 14.72 20.07 -9.35
CA ILE A 36 14.55 20.98 -10.50
C ILE A 36 14.40 20.18 -11.79
N TRP A 37 13.28 20.33 -12.46
CA TRP A 37 13.02 19.68 -13.75
C TRP A 37 14.03 20.10 -14.82
N GLN A 38 14.57 19.14 -15.58
CA GLN A 38 15.55 19.38 -16.63
C GLN A 38 14.99 19.09 -18.01
N LYS A 39 14.47 17.88 -18.22
CA LYS A 39 13.96 17.45 -19.53
C LYS A 39 12.94 16.33 -19.41
N CYS A 40 12.21 16.11 -20.50
CA CYS A 40 11.33 14.98 -20.69
C CYS A 40 11.64 14.28 -22.02
N GLU A 41 11.78 12.97 -21.96
CA GLU A 41 11.97 12.12 -23.15
C GLU A 41 10.84 11.10 -23.25
N GLU A 42 10.21 10.98 -24.42
CA GLU A 42 9.28 9.90 -24.68
C GLU A 42 10.05 8.68 -25.20
N LYS A 43 9.95 7.54 -24.48
CA LYS A 43 10.49 6.27 -24.95
C LYS A 43 9.35 5.32 -25.31
N LYS A 44 9.40 4.81 -26.53
CA LYS A 44 8.41 3.86 -27.06
C LYS A 44 9.01 2.46 -27.05
N SER A 45 8.25 1.50 -26.57
CA SER A 45 8.50 0.08 -26.74
C SER A 45 7.40 -0.53 -27.63
N ALA A 46 7.55 -1.79 -28.05
CA ALA A 46 6.59 -2.44 -28.95
C ALA A 46 5.12 -2.43 -28.43
N ARG A 47 4.92 -2.30 -27.12
CA ARG A 47 3.58 -2.37 -26.50
C ARG A 47 3.20 -1.16 -25.64
N THR A 48 4.16 -0.32 -25.24
CA THR A 48 3.92 0.77 -24.30
C THR A 48 4.81 1.97 -24.63
N SER A 49 4.29 3.16 -24.36
CA SER A 49 5.08 4.40 -24.33
C SER A 49 5.06 4.97 -22.93
N ALA A 50 6.18 5.56 -22.55
CA ALA A 50 6.34 6.21 -21.26
C ALA A 50 7.15 7.50 -21.39
N TYR A 51 6.82 8.46 -20.54
CA TYR A 51 7.60 9.67 -20.34
C TYR A 51 8.68 9.41 -19.30
N TYR A 52 9.87 9.88 -19.59
CA TYR A 52 11.02 9.88 -18.68
C TYR A 52 11.38 11.32 -18.37
N HIS A 53 11.21 11.71 -17.13
CA HIS A 53 11.49 13.06 -16.66
C HIS A 53 12.78 13.04 -15.84
N SER A 54 13.74 13.89 -16.20
CA SER A 54 14.98 14.05 -15.45
C SER A 54 14.89 15.30 -14.60
N PHE A 55 15.34 15.17 -13.36
CA PHE A 55 15.41 16.24 -12.38
C PHE A 55 16.82 16.32 -11.81
N LYS A 56 17.22 17.51 -11.41
CA LYS A 56 18.43 17.76 -10.60
C LYS A 56 18.03 18.19 -9.20
N PHE A 57 18.77 17.71 -8.21
CA PHE A 57 18.62 18.09 -6.81
C PHE A 57 20.00 18.37 -6.19
N ASN A 58 20.03 18.91 -4.97
CA ASN A 58 21.28 19.18 -4.27
C ASN A 58 21.98 17.86 -3.89
N PRO A 59 23.20 17.55 -4.42
CA PRO A 59 23.90 16.31 -4.10
C PRO A 59 24.41 16.26 -2.65
N GLU A 60 24.45 17.38 -1.93
CA GLU A 60 24.82 17.40 -0.51
C GLU A 60 23.70 16.85 0.40
N GLN A 61 22.50 16.70 -0.12
CA GLN A 61 21.38 16.08 0.59
C GLN A 61 21.69 14.60 0.85
N GLN A 62 21.69 14.20 2.13
CA GLN A 62 22.05 12.83 2.55
C GLN A 62 20.89 11.86 2.33
N LEU A 63 20.68 11.41 1.10
CA LEU A 63 19.58 10.54 0.73
C LEU A 63 19.88 9.06 1.02
N LYS A 64 18.88 8.35 1.54
CA LYS A 64 18.82 6.88 1.62
C LYS A 64 17.97 6.29 0.49
N LEU A 65 17.83 7.02 -0.60
CA LEU A 65 17.11 6.58 -1.79
C LEU A 65 18.08 5.91 -2.76
N PHE A 66 17.71 4.75 -3.26
CA PHE A 66 18.45 4.05 -4.30
C PHE A 66 17.49 3.28 -5.19
N CYS A 67 17.84 3.18 -6.46
CA CYS A 67 17.15 2.33 -7.43
C CYS A 67 18.08 1.19 -7.82
N ASP A 68 17.62 -0.02 -7.71
CA ASP A 68 18.26 -1.19 -8.28
C ASP A 68 17.29 -1.98 -9.17
N ASN A 69 17.81 -2.96 -9.92
CA ASN A 69 16.98 -3.75 -10.84
C ASN A 69 15.93 -4.61 -10.12
N ASN A 70 16.03 -4.79 -8.81
CA ASN A 70 15.17 -5.66 -8.01
C ASN A 70 14.23 -4.89 -7.09
N SER A 71 14.52 -3.62 -6.80
CA SER A 71 13.70 -2.79 -5.93
C SER A 71 13.04 -1.64 -6.70
N ARG A 72 11.72 -1.59 -6.62
CA ARG A 72 10.93 -0.50 -7.20
C ARG A 72 10.87 0.66 -6.22
N LEU A 73 11.47 1.78 -6.57
CA LEU A 73 11.33 3.01 -5.83
C LEU A 73 10.17 3.83 -6.41
N THR A 74 9.11 3.99 -5.62
CA THR A 74 7.98 4.85 -6.00
C THR A 74 8.03 6.12 -5.17
N LEU A 75 8.04 7.25 -5.84
CA LEU A 75 7.99 8.57 -5.24
C LEU A 75 6.62 9.22 -5.48
N GLU A 76 6.29 10.20 -4.68
CA GLU A 76 5.14 11.05 -4.88
C GLU A 76 5.59 12.50 -5.02
N ILE A 77 5.08 13.20 -6.03
CA ILE A 77 5.29 14.63 -6.20
C ILE A 77 4.35 15.35 -5.25
N ALA A 78 4.90 16.06 -4.26
CA ALA A 78 4.13 16.67 -3.18
C ALA A 78 3.02 17.62 -3.68
N SER A 79 3.33 18.45 -4.68
CA SER A 79 2.40 19.45 -5.21
C SER A 79 1.20 18.88 -5.94
N THR A 80 1.36 17.69 -6.59
CA THR A 80 0.32 17.09 -7.43
C THR A 80 -0.23 15.77 -6.89
N ASN A 81 0.35 15.25 -5.81
CA ASN A 81 0.09 13.91 -5.28
C ASN A 81 0.22 12.79 -6.34
N LEU A 82 1.02 13.04 -7.39
CA LEU A 82 1.24 12.10 -8.46
C LEU A 82 2.30 11.08 -8.06
N ARG A 83 1.94 9.81 -8.05
CA ARG A 83 2.88 8.71 -7.80
C ARG A 83 3.63 8.35 -9.07
N ILE A 84 4.93 8.31 -9.00
CA ILE A 84 5.82 8.11 -10.14
C ILE A 84 6.96 7.15 -9.77
N ASP A 85 7.35 6.30 -10.71
CA ASP A 85 8.45 5.36 -10.47
C ASP A 85 9.79 6.01 -10.79
N ALA A 86 10.72 5.97 -9.84
CA ALA A 86 12.12 6.27 -10.11
C ALA A 86 12.78 5.07 -10.81
N VAL A 87 13.51 5.34 -11.87
CA VAL A 87 14.21 4.33 -12.68
C VAL A 87 15.72 4.47 -12.62
N ALA A 88 16.21 5.63 -12.22
CA ALA A 88 17.63 5.88 -11.95
C ALA A 88 17.74 7.01 -10.93
N ILE A 89 18.66 6.88 -10.02
CA ILE A 89 19.08 7.93 -9.09
C ILE A 89 20.60 7.92 -8.99
N ASP A 90 21.19 9.08 -9.08
CA ASP A 90 22.63 9.34 -8.90
C ASP A 90 22.76 10.39 -7.80
N ASN A 91 23.02 9.92 -6.59
CA ASN A 91 23.14 10.77 -5.42
C ASN A 91 24.41 11.65 -5.49
N ASP A 92 25.48 11.17 -6.13
CA ASP A 92 26.74 11.89 -6.21
C ASP A 92 26.64 13.11 -7.14
N ASN A 93 25.87 12.97 -8.24
CA ASN A 93 25.63 14.05 -9.20
C ASN A 93 24.31 14.79 -8.95
N GLY A 94 23.51 14.37 -7.98
CA GLY A 94 22.21 14.96 -7.69
C GLY A 94 21.23 14.82 -8.86
N GLU A 95 21.18 13.66 -9.51
CA GLU A 95 20.30 13.43 -10.65
C GLU A 95 19.31 12.29 -10.41
N ILE A 96 18.06 12.50 -10.78
CA ILE A 96 17.04 11.46 -10.73
C ILE A 96 16.23 11.41 -12.03
N THR A 97 15.92 10.19 -12.49
CA THR A 97 15.05 9.96 -13.64
C THR A 97 13.78 9.25 -13.20
N LEU A 98 12.66 9.86 -13.45
CA LEU A 98 11.32 9.40 -13.12
C LEU A 98 10.60 8.90 -14.38
N LYS A 99 9.89 7.78 -14.28
CA LYS A 99 9.14 7.18 -15.38
C LYS A 99 7.65 7.18 -15.09
N TYR A 100 6.87 7.66 -16.05
CA TYR A 100 5.40 7.57 -15.98
C TYR A 100 4.82 7.04 -17.30
N PRO A 101 3.88 6.07 -17.26
CA PRO A 101 3.21 5.57 -18.46
C PRO A 101 2.41 6.70 -19.16
N LYS A 102 2.69 6.95 -20.45
CA LYS A 102 2.09 8.03 -21.23
C LYS A 102 0.57 8.05 -21.16
N ASN A 103 -0.05 6.93 -21.52
CA ASN A 103 -1.52 6.83 -21.56
C ASN A 103 -2.20 7.07 -20.19
N LYS A 104 -1.50 6.76 -19.08
CA LYS A 104 -2.04 7.04 -17.74
C LYS A 104 -1.93 8.52 -17.38
N LEU A 105 -0.84 9.18 -17.77
CA LEU A 105 -0.65 10.59 -17.50
C LEU A 105 -1.67 11.43 -18.28
N GLU A 106 -1.80 11.16 -19.58
CA GLU A 106 -2.73 11.85 -20.46
C GLU A 106 -4.18 11.73 -19.97
N LYS A 107 -4.63 10.51 -19.61
CA LYS A 107 -5.96 10.29 -19.05
C LYS A 107 -6.21 11.08 -17.76
N ARG A 108 -5.23 11.17 -16.86
CA ARG A 108 -5.38 11.91 -15.61
C ARG A 108 -5.40 13.42 -15.83
N ILE A 109 -4.69 13.91 -16.82
CA ILE A 109 -4.75 15.33 -17.23
C ILE A 109 -6.12 15.63 -17.88
N GLU A 110 -6.57 14.78 -18.78
CA GLU A 110 -7.87 14.93 -19.46
C GLU A 110 -9.06 14.86 -18.49
N SER A 111 -8.97 14.01 -17.44
CA SER A 111 -10.00 13.91 -16.40
C SER A 111 -9.94 15.04 -15.36
N GLY A 112 -8.93 15.90 -15.40
CA GLY A 112 -8.72 16.95 -14.41
C GLY A 112 -8.21 16.45 -13.05
N GLU A 113 -7.81 15.17 -12.96
CA GLU A 113 -7.28 14.58 -11.73
C GLU A 113 -5.84 15.00 -11.43
N SER A 114 -5.12 15.55 -12.40
CA SER A 114 -3.74 15.98 -12.25
C SER A 114 -3.39 17.06 -13.27
N GLU A 115 -2.61 18.06 -12.82
CA GLU A 115 -1.99 19.05 -13.70
C GLU A 115 -0.78 18.52 -14.47
N GLY A 116 -0.42 17.26 -14.24
CA GLY A 116 0.75 16.62 -14.82
C GLY A 116 1.99 16.69 -13.94
N ILE A 117 3.15 16.50 -14.57
CA ILE A 117 4.44 16.55 -13.88
C ILE A 117 4.94 17.99 -13.95
N PRO A 118 5.26 18.62 -12.79
CA PRO A 118 5.75 20.01 -12.76
C PRO A 118 7.00 20.17 -13.62
N LYS A 119 7.06 21.26 -14.38
CA LYS A 119 8.24 21.68 -15.16
C LYS A 119 9.03 22.79 -14.45
N SER A 120 8.92 22.83 -13.15
CA SER A 120 9.64 23.71 -12.24
C SER A 120 10.34 22.87 -11.17
N SER A 121 10.59 23.44 -10.01
CA SER A 121 11.01 22.65 -8.86
C SER A 121 9.82 21.94 -8.20
N CYS A 122 10.11 20.83 -7.57
CA CYS A 122 9.13 20.09 -6.79
C CYS A 122 9.81 19.25 -5.71
N THR A 123 9.05 18.93 -4.67
CA THR A 123 9.47 18.00 -3.61
C THR A 123 9.02 16.59 -3.97
N LEU A 124 9.93 15.64 -3.89
CA LEU A 124 9.68 14.22 -4.16
C LEU A 124 9.78 13.43 -2.86
N ILE A 125 8.70 12.75 -2.48
CA ILE A 125 8.59 12.04 -1.22
C ILE A 125 8.54 10.54 -1.50
N LYS A 126 9.37 9.74 -0.82
CA LYS A 126 9.30 8.28 -0.91
C LYS A 126 7.96 7.79 -0.37
N ARG A 127 7.38 6.85 -1.10
CA ARG A 127 6.14 6.20 -0.68
C ARG A 127 6.36 4.76 -0.29
N PRO A 128 5.86 4.33 0.86
CA PRO A 128 5.82 2.93 1.20
C PRO A 128 4.96 2.16 0.18
N VAL A 129 5.38 0.95 -0.14
CA VAL A 129 4.60 0.06 -0.99
C VAL A 129 3.33 -0.33 -0.26
N ASP A 130 2.16 -0.03 -0.83
CA ASP A 130 0.88 -0.48 -0.27
C ASP A 130 0.71 -2.00 -0.48
N ILE A 131 1.21 -2.77 0.47
CA ILE A 131 1.09 -4.23 0.49
C ILE A 131 -0.35 -4.70 0.75
N SER A 132 -1.21 -3.83 1.24
CA SER A 132 -2.61 -4.15 1.55
C SER A 132 -3.55 -4.03 0.35
N LYS A 133 -3.14 -3.33 -0.70
CA LYS A 133 -3.97 -3.08 -1.89
C LYS A 133 -4.51 -4.37 -2.53
N PRO A 134 -3.72 -5.42 -2.79
CA PRO A 134 -4.26 -6.66 -3.36
C PRO A 134 -5.32 -7.32 -2.46
N LEU A 135 -5.16 -7.21 -1.15
CA LEU A 135 -6.12 -7.74 -0.19
C LEU A 135 -7.41 -6.91 -0.19
N ARG A 136 -7.30 -5.59 -0.17
CA ARG A 136 -8.43 -4.65 -0.24
C ARG A 136 -9.25 -4.85 -1.51
N ASP A 137 -8.58 -4.87 -2.68
CA ASP A 137 -9.24 -5.08 -3.98
C ASP A 137 -9.98 -6.43 -4.02
N ARG A 138 -9.42 -7.47 -3.39
CA ARG A 138 -10.04 -8.79 -3.31
C ARG A 138 -11.25 -8.81 -2.37
N LEU A 139 -11.16 -8.14 -1.23
CA LEU A 139 -12.27 -7.99 -0.30
C LEU A 139 -13.42 -7.18 -0.90
N GLU A 140 -13.11 -6.08 -1.57
CA GLU A 140 -14.10 -5.25 -2.27
C GLU A 140 -14.81 -6.04 -3.37
N LYS A 141 -14.05 -6.75 -4.21
CA LYS A 141 -14.62 -7.62 -5.24
C LYS A 141 -15.51 -8.70 -4.66
N GLN A 142 -15.14 -9.28 -3.52
CA GLN A 142 -15.94 -10.30 -2.84
C GLN A 142 -17.22 -9.70 -2.26
N ALA A 143 -17.14 -8.53 -1.62
CA ALA A 143 -18.28 -7.82 -1.06
C ALA A 143 -19.27 -7.41 -2.14
N ASN A 144 -18.80 -6.81 -3.23
CA ASN A 144 -19.65 -6.42 -4.37
C ASN A 144 -20.35 -7.63 -4.99
N SER A 145 -19.62 -8.74 -5.18
CA SER A 145 -20.19 -9.98 -5.71
C SER A 145 -21.29 -10.56 -4.80
N TRP A 146 -21.21 -10.34 -3.51
CA TRP A 146 -22.24 -10.73 -2.54
C TRP A 146 -23.44 -9.78 -2.58
N ILE A 147 -23.21 -8.47 -2.59
CA ILE A 147 -24.27 -7.43 -2.67
C ILE A 147 -25.09 -7.63 -3.94
N ASP A 148 -24.43 -7.88 -5.06
CA ASP A 148 -25.08 -8.11 -6.36
C ASP A 148 -25.81 -9.47 -6.45
N GLY A 149 -25.72 -10.31 -5.43
CA GLY A 149 -26.35 -11.65 -5.40
C GLY A 149 -25.74 -12.66 -6.37
N ASN A 150 -24.61 -12.32 -7.03
CA ASN A 150 -24.00 -13.15 -8.05
C ASN A 150 -23.21 -14.33 -7.49
N LYS A 151 -22.79 -14.26 -6.23
CA LYS A 151 -22.11 -15.36 -5.52
C LYS A 151 -22.56 -15.43 -4.07
N LYS A 152 -22.77 -16.66 -3.59
CA LYS A 152 -22.94 -16.91 -2.16
C LYS A 152 -21.59 -16.76 -1.46
N LEU A 153 -21.60 -16.15 -0.28
CA LEU A 153 -20.45 -16.16 0.59
C LEU A 153 -20.06 -17.61 0.94
N PRO A 154 -18.75 -17.89 1.13
CA PRO A 154 -18.34 -19.12 1.78
C PRO A 154 -19.11 -19.31 3.10
N VAL A 155 -19.57 -20.52 3.36
CA VAL A 155 -20.39 -20.82 4.55
C VAL A 155 -19.74 -20.33 5.85
N ALA A 156 -18.41 -20.53 5.97
CA ALA A 156 -17.66 -20.06 7.12
C ALA A 156 -17.70 -18.55 7.30
N LEU A 157 -17.61 -17.78 6.21
CA LEU A 157 -17.66 -16.32 6.26
C LEU A 157 -19.10 -15.83 6.53
N SER A 158 -20.11 -16.45 5.95
CA SER A 158 -21.53 -16.15 6.23
C SER A 158 -21.83 -16.37 7.71
N ASN A 159 -21.48 -17.53 8.26
CA ASN A 159 -21.67 -17.84 9.67
C ASN A 159 -20.97 -16.86 10.60
N PHE A 160 -19.75 -16.41 10.22
CA PHE A 160 -19.02 -15.41 10.98
C PHE A 160 -19.71 -14.04 10.97
N LEU A 161 -20.16 -13.57 9.80
CA LEU A 161 -20.81 -12.27 9.66
C LEU A 161 -22.20 -12.24 10.30
N GLU A 162 -22.92 -13.36 10.25
CA GLU A 162 -24.25 -13.53 10.88
C GLU A 162 -24.16 -13.85 12.37
N CYS A 163 -22.95 -13.92 12.92
CA CYS A 163 -22.70 -14.29 14.32
C CYS A 163 -23.34 -15.63 14.71
N ASN A 164 -23.45 -16.56 13.76
CA ASN A 164 -24.05 -17.87 14.03
C ASN A 164 -23.20 -18.66 15.05
N SER A 165 -23.88 -19.21 16.04
CA SER A 165 -23.21 -20.06 17.05
C SER A 165 -22.71 -21.37 16.44
N VAL A 166 -21.49 -21.75 16.79
CA VAL A 166 -20.90 -23.03 16.38
C VAL A 166 -21.40 -24.12 17.32
N LYS A 167 -22.08 -25.14 16.78
CA LYS A 167 -22.54 -26.27 17.57
C LYS A 167 -21.38 -26.96 18.27
N GLY A 168 -21.55 -27.33 19.53
CA GLY A 168 -20.53 -28.03 20.31
C GLY A 168 -19.39 -27.14 20.84
N LEU A 169 -19.36 -25.85 20.51
CA LEU A 169 -18.31 -24.96 21.01
C LEU A 169 -18.39 -24.77 22.53
N VAL A 170 -19.59 -24.71 23.10
CA VAL A 170 -19.80 -24.59 24.54
C VAL A 170 -19.28 -25.84 25.25
N ASP A 171 -19.56 -27.01 24.72
CA ASP A 171 -19.09 -28.28 25.26
C ASP A 171 -17.57 -28.41 25.17
N LEU A 172 -16.98 -27.93 24.07
CA LEU A 172 -15.53 -27.88 23.88
C LEU A 172 -14.88 -26.98 24.94
N ASN A 173 -15.41 -25.78 25.11
CA ASN A 173 -14.91 -24.83 26.10
C ASN A 173 -14.98 -25.40 27.52
N GLN A 174 -16.12 -26.04 27.89
CA GLN A 174 -16.25 -26.68 29.20
C GLN A 174 -15.26 -27.82 29.42
N LYS A 175 -14.99 -28.62 28.39
CA LYS A 175 -13.99 -29.70 28.46
C LYS A 175 -12.56 -29.16 28.63
N ILE A 176 -12.21 -28.09 27.90
CA ILE A 176 -10.92 -27.43 28.01
C ILE A 176 -10.70 -26.87 29.42
N TYR A 177 -11.70 -26.15 29.96
CA TYR A 177 -11.58 -25.55 31.30
C TYR A 177 -11.58 -26.57 32.43
N LYS A 178 -12.35 -27.66 32.34
CA LYS A 178 -12.46 -28.65 33.39
C LYS A 178 -11.27 -29.64 33.47
N ASN A 179 -10.68 -29.97 32.30
CA ASN A 179 -9.76 -31.09 32.21
C ASN A 179 -8.30 -30.69 31.97
N GLY A 180 -7.96 -29.40 31.86
CA GLY A 180 -6.60 -28.94 31.59
C GLY A 180 -5.98 -29.59 30.33
N THR A 181 -6.83 -29.93 29.35
CA THR A 181 -6.43 -30.63 28.12
C THR A 181 -5.63 -29.73 27.20
N ASP A 182 -4.74 -30.36 26.42
CA ASP A 182 -3.99 -29.69 25.33
C ASP A 182 -4.97 -28.98 24.39
N ILE A 183 -5.03 -27.63 24.52
CA ILE A 183 -5.97 -26.77 23.77
C ILE A 183 -5.78 -26.94 22.27
N PRO A 184 -4.55 -26.87 21.69
CA PRO A 184 -4.33 -27.06 20.27
C PRO A 184 -4.88 -28.38 19.72
N LYS A 185 -4.61 -29.49 20.43
CA LYS A 185 -5.12 -30.81 19.99
C LYS A 185 -6.63 -30.91 20.06
N SER A 186 -7.24 -30.32 21.08
CA SER A 186 -8.70 -30.35 21.25
C SER A 186 -9.39 -29.53 20.18
N LEU A 187 -8.84 -28.38 19.84
CA LEU A 187 -9.31 -27.53 18.73
C LEU A 187 -9.13 -28.22 17.37
N ALA A 188 -7.97 -28.83 17.12
CA ALA A 188 -7.71 -29.55 15.88
C ALA A 188 -8.72 -30.67 15.66
N LYS A 189 -8.96 -31.53 16.68
CA LYS A 189 -9.98 -32.57 16.61
C LYS A 189 -11.41 -32.05 16.42
N PHE A 190 -11.72 -30.90 16.98
CA PHE A 190 -13.02 -30.27 16.77
C PHE A 190 -13.16 -29.78 15.32
N LEU A 191 -12.15 -29.10 14.78
CA LEU A 191 -12.15 -28.60 13.41
C LEU A 191 -12.15 -29.72 12.35
N GLU A 192 -11.52 -30.87 12.64
CA GLU A 192 -11.57 -32.03 11.75
C GLU A 192 -13.00 -32.63 11.59
N LYS A 193 -13.83 -32.50 12.61
CA LYS A 193 -15.21 -33.05 12.61
C LYS A 193 -16.22 -32.10 11.97
N GLU A 194 -15.96 -30.84 12.02
CA GLU A 194 -16.90 -29.80 11.59
C GLU A 194 -16.35 -29.11 10.33
N SER A 195 -17.09 -29.20 9.23
CA SER A 195 -16.74 -28.53 7.99
C SER A 195 -17.46 -27.19 7.85
N GLY A 196 -16.77 -26.18 7.28
CA GLY A 196 -17.37 -24.89 6.95
C GLY A 196 -17.66 -23.98 8.15
N ILE A 197 -16.95 -24.19 9.27
CA ILE A 197 -17.06 -23.33 10.45
C ILE A 197 -15.93 -22.31 10.51
N THR A 198 -16.18 -21.22 11.22
CA THR A 198 -15.18 -20.22 11.57
C THR A 198 -15.16 -20.08 13.09
N LEU A 199 -13.99 -20.22 13.68
CA LEU A 199 -13.78 -19.98 15.11
C LEU A 199 -12.96 -18.72 15.33
N ALA A 200 -13.48 -17.80 16.13
CA ALA A 200 -12.72 -16.67 16.65
C ALA A 200 -12.03 -17.11 17.95
N ILE A 201 -10.70 -17.13 17.95
CA ILE A 201 -9.90 -17.47 19.13
C ILE A 201 -9.32 -16.16 19.66
N GLN A 202 -9.71 -15.78 20.87
CA GLN A 202 -9.13 -14.64 21.57
C GLN A 202 -8.03 -15.16 22.51
N GLY A 203 -6.80 -14.84 22.20
CA GLY A 203 -5.64 -15.06 23.09
C GLY A 203 -5.36 -13.81 23.95
N PRO A 204 -4.54 -13.95 25.01
CA PRO A 204 -4.03 -12.79 25.70
C PRO A 204 -3.21 -11.93 24.75
N PRO A 205 -3.20 -10.59 24.92
CA PRO A 205 -2.30 -9.75 24.15
C PRO A 205 -0.87 -10.18 24.41
N GLY A 206 -0.14 -10.47 23.33
CA GLY A 206 1.27 -10.83 23.38
C GLY A 206 2.14 -9.66 23.80
#